data_a09fb8226bb1892db48912ee86385c69
#
_entry.id   a09fb8226bb1892db48912ee86385c69
#
_cell.length_a   1.000
_cell.length_b   1.000
_cell.length_c   1.000
_cell.angle_alpha   90.00
_cell.angle_beta   90.00
_cell.angle_gamma   90.00
#
_symmetry.space_group_name_H-M   'P 1'
#
loop_
_entity.id
_entity.type
_entity.pdbx_description
1 polymer ?
#
loop_
_entity_poly.entity_id
_entity_poly.type
_entity_poly.pdbx_seq_one_letter_code
_entity_poly.pdbx_strand_id
1 'polypeptide(L)'
;MNLVFTTRGAKLFRNRGTPDASLDRKTVIDVTDDTISLYALPAYPAEQFCVDIGANSGDPVGLLDELVMDDIYELSSPARLQRLAFTVSAEGAISLHSDSEMGQPEAVLYLDCAITLMPDLGSAIEALIAVEVDTAGVITAVYLIPQAPLSAGTGYRLVRADRARVWERLAQLSCVAFSRGTHITMGTGEQRAIETLKPGDRVLTRNSGARTITWVGQTTVRAVGEMAPILIREGALNNARDLLVSPDHRLMIYQRSDVLGTGRHELMIRARDLVNGDSVVVQDGGFIDYYQILFDHHHIIYAEGIAAESMLVDAVTRPALPEDIQRKVATPRRHGTRGDHGLEIRRPLLQRPDAVELLKRASLR
;
A
#
# COMPACT_ATOMS: atom_id res chain seq x y z
N MET A 1 12.49 30.04 -36.13
CA MET A 1 13.89 29.57 -36.19
C MET A 1 13.87 28.10 -35.92
N ASN A 2 13.82 27.32 -37.00
CA ASN A 2 13.67 25.88 -36.99
C ASN A 2 15.00 25.20 -36.63
N LEU A 3 14.98 24.21 -35.72
CA LEU A 3 16.09 23.28 -35.57
C LEU A 3 15.57 21.87 -35.74
N VAL A 4 15.91 21.31 -36.88
CA VAL A 4 15.76 19.92 -37.29
C VAL A 4 16.90 19.12 -36.64
N PHE A 5 16.58 18.01 -35.98
CA PHE A 5 17.55 16.96 -35.65
C PHE A 5 17.27 15.68 -36.41
N THR A 6 18.27 15.31 -37.20
CA THR A 6 18.33 14.18 -38.09
C THR A 6 18.65 12.87 -37.36
N THR A 7 17.93 11.85 -37.73
CA THR A 7 18.16 10.42 -37.48
C THR A 7 19.45 9.88 -38.11
N ARG A 8 20.20 9.04 -37.39
CA ARG A 8 21.17 8.05 -37.93
C ARG A 8 21.07 6.83 -37.00
N GLY A 9 20.59 5.73 -37.48
CA GLY A 9 21.25 4.68 -38.19
C GLY A 9 21.05 3.40 -37.43
N ALA A 10 19.92 2.67 -37.64
CA ALA A 10 19.74 1.29 -37.19
C ALA A 10 20.18 0.32 -38.30
N LYS A 11 21.18 -0.52 -38.03
CA LYS A 11 21.56 -1.64 -38.91
C LYS A 11 20.64 -2.84 -38.66
N LEU A 12 19.91 -3.20 -39.72
CA LEU A 12 19.18 -4.48 -39.81
C LEU A 12 20.18 -5.65 -39.91
N PHE A 13 20.06 -6.61 -39.03
CA PHE A 13 20.51 -7.98 -39.28
C PHE A 13 19.29 -8.88 -39.51
N ARG A 14 19.17 -9.32 -40.78
CA ARG A 14 18.25 -10.41 -41.17
C ARG A 14 18.89 -11.74 -40.80
N ASN A 15 18.22 -12.53 -39.95
CA ASN A 15 18.50 -13.98 -39.94
C ASN A 15 17.18 -14.73 -40.09
N ARG A 16 17.13 -15.63 -41.09
CA ARG A 16 16.02 -16.50 -41.41
C ARG A 16 16.13 -17.75 -40.54
N GLY A 17 15.09 -18.02 -39.76
CA GLY A 17 14.87 -19.29 -39.10
C GLY A 17 13.37 -19.44 -38.82
N THR A 18 12.78 -20.50 -39.35
CA THR A 18 11.38 -20.89 -39.21
C THR A 18 10.98 -21.05 -37.72
N PRO A 19 9.79 -20.62 -37.29
CA PRO A 19 9.37 -20.76 -35.89
C PRO A 19 8.83 -22.17 -35.65
N ASP A 20 9.42 -22.84 -34.68
CA ASP A 20 8.85 -24.01 -34.05
C ASP A 20 7.79 -23.57 -33.02
N ALA A 21 6.58 -24.07 -33.16
CA ALA A 21 5.43 -23.70 -32.36
C ALA A 21 5.34 -24.61 -31.12
N SER A 22 6.14 -24.29 -30.08
CA SER A 22 5.88 -24.75 -28.71
C SER A 22 6.86 -24.08 -27.75
N LEU A 23 6.58 -22.84 -27.35
CA LEU A 23 7.30 -22.22 -26.26
C LEU A 23 6.33 -21.49 -25.36
N ASP A 24 6.25 -22.04 -24.15
CA ASP A 24 5.67 -21.46 -22.95
C ASP A 24 5.66 -19.92 -22.98
N ARG A 25 4.47 -19.36 -22.75
CA ARG A 25 4.36 -17.94 -22.36
C ARG A 25 5.10 -17.76 -21.04
N LYS A 26 6.39 -17.45 -21.10
CA LYS A 26 7.11 -16.88 -19.98
C LYS A 26 6.33 -15.62 -19.57
N THR A 27 5.73 -15.69 -18.41
CA THR A 27 5.16 -14.52 -17.73
C THR A 27 6.27 -13.48 -17.67
N VAL A 28 6.12 -12.41 -18.43
CA VAL A 28 7.04 -11.25 -18.37
C VAL A 28 6.91 -10.70 -16.96
N ILE A 29 7.94 -10.87 -16.14
CA ILE A 29 8.04 -10.22 -14.84
C ILE A 29 8.35 -8.76 -15.15
N ASP A 30 7.35 -7.92 -15.00
CA ASP A 30 7.48 -6.49 -15.15
C ASP A 30 8.35 -5.96 -14.00
N VAL A 31 9.60 -5.65 -14.29
CA VAL A 31 10.53 -5.03 -13.35
C VAL A 31 10.14 -3.56 -13.29
N THR A 32 9.38 -3.18 -12.28
CA THR A 32 9.01 -1.78 -12.06
C THR A 32 10.26 -0.94 -11.84
N ASP A 33 10.30 0.22 -12.50
CA ASP A 33 11.32 1.25 -12.30
C ASP A 33 11.38 1.61 -10.80
N ASP A 34 12.56 1.48 -10.17
CA ASP A 34 12.79 1.60 -8.72
C ASP A 34 12.45 2.98 -8.13
N THR A 35 11.99 3.92 -8.96
CA THR A 35 11.68 5.31 -8.57
C THR A 35 10.21 5.59 -8.33
N ILE A 36 9.31 4.67 -8.68
CA ILE A 36 7.85 4.89 -8.63
C ILE A 36 7.22 3.94 -7.60
N SER A 37 6.57 4.51 -6.59
CA SER A 37 5.84 3.73 -5.59
C SER A 37 4.47 3.33 -6.12
N LEU A 38 4.16 2.02 -6.13
CA LEU A 38 2.88 1.48 -6.51
C LEU A 38 2.00 1.27 -5.26
N TYR A 39 0.82 1.87 -5.28
CA TYR A 39 -0.23 1.74 -4.28
C TYR A 39 -1.46 1.07 -4.87
N ALA A 40 -2.25 0.42 -4.04
CA ALA A 40 -3.53 -0.14 -4.45
C ALA A 40 -4.50 -0.14 -3.26
N LEU A 41 -5.65 0.49 -3.45
CA LEU A 41 -6.70 0.61 -2.44
C LEU A 41 -8.03 0.08 -3.02
N PRO A 42 -8.89 -0.50 -2.17
CA PRO A 42 -10.25 -0.85 -2.59
C PRO A 42 -11.08 0.41 -2.79
N ALA A 43 -11.83 0.47 -3.86
CA ALA A 43 -12.68 1.61 -4.20
C ALA A 43 -13.99 1.18 -4.84
N TYR A 44 -14.98 2.06 -4.77
CA TYR A 44 -16.22 1.98 -5.54
C TYR A 44 -16.25 3.12 -6.58
N PRO A 45 -16.77 2.86 -7.80
CA PRO A 45 -17.23 3.95 -8.65
C PRO A 45 -18.30 4.79 -7.93
N ALA A 46 -18.24 6.10 -8.06
CA ALA A 46 -19.14 7.02 -7.36
C ALA A 46 -20.65 6.68 -7.60
N GLU A 47 -20.97 6.20 -8.79
CA GLU A 47 -22.32 5.83 -9.20
C GLU A 47 -22.92 4.67 -8.37
N GLN A 48 -22.09 3.96 -7.62
CA GLN A 48 -22.56 2.90 -6.71
C GLN A 48 -22.87 3.41 -5.30
N PHE A 49 -22.62 4.69 -5.00
CA PHE A 49 -22.87 5.27 -3.68
C PHE A 49 -23.60 6.60 -3.84
N CYS A 50 -24.93 6.54 -3.75
CA CYS A 50 -25.82 7.65 -4.06
C CYS A 50 -26.56 8.16 -2.84
N VAL A 51 -26.99 9.42 -2.88
CA VAL A 51 -27.84 10.03 -1.87
C VAL A 51 -29.22 9.35 -1.91
N ASP A 52 -29.59 8.68 -0.82
CA ASP A 52 -30.94 8.13 -0.62
C ASP A 52 -31.88 9.20 -0.04
N ILE A 53 -31.43 9.88 1.01
CA ILE A 53 -32.21 10.92 1.69
C ILE A 53 -31.35 12.18 1.83
N GLY A 54 -31.85 13.30 1.29
CA GLY A 54 -31.17 14.58 1.41
C GLY A 54 -31.48 15.56 0.31
N ALA A 55 -30.67 16.60 0.22
CA ALA A 55 -30.87 17.68 -0.77
C ALA A 55 -30.61 17.19 -2.21
N ASN A 56 -29.65 16.28 -2.37
CA ASN A 56 -29.21 15.75 -3.66
C ASN A 56 -29.71 14.32 -3.90
N SER A 57 -30.95 14.00 -3.46
CA SER A 57 -31.48 12.63 -3.56
C SER A 57 -31.41 12.08 -4.99
N GLY A 58 -30.77 10.92 -5.15
CA GLY A 58 -30.52 10.25 -6.41
C GLY A 58 -29.16 10.55 -7.04
N ASP A 59 -28.48 11.60 -6.61
CA ASP A 59 -27.16 11.93 -7.14
C ASP A 59 -26.07 11.02 -6.54
N PRO A 60 -25.06 10.63 -7.31
CA PRO A 60 -23.89 9.91 -6.80
C PRO A 60 -23.04 10.81 -5.91
N VAL A 61 -22.20 10.21 -5.08
CA VAL A 61 -21.17 10.95 -4.34
C VAL A 61 -20.27 11.70 -5.32
N GLY A 62 -20.12 13.01 -5.11
CA GLY A 62 -19.38 13.91 -5.99
C GLY A 62 -18.19 14.56 -5.32
N LEU A 63 -17.70 15.67 -5.87
CA LEU A 63 -16.61 16.47 -5.33
C LEU A 63 -17.05 17.24 -4.08
N LEU A 64 -16.06 17.74 -3.31
CA LEU A 64 -16.31 18.50 -2.08
C LEU A 64 -17.35 19.61 -2.24
N ASP A 65 -17.28 20.34 -3.36
CA ASP A 65 -18.16 21.50 -3.61
C ASP A 65 -19.62 21.09 -3.97
N GLU A 66 -19.87 19.81 -4.24
CA GLU A 66 -21.16 19.21 -4.54
C GLU A 66 -21.78 18.50 -3.33
N LEU A 67 -20.97 18.22 -2.29
CA LEU A 67 -21.40 17.49 -1.12
C LEU A 67 -22.25 18.37 -0.18
N VAL A 68 -23.38 17.85 0.26
CA VAL A 68 -24.24 18.51 1.23
C VAL A 68 -24.15 17.74 2.56
N MET A 69 -23.87 18.47 3.64
CA MET A 69 -23.82 17.87 4.99
C MET A 69 -25.19 17.33 5.37
N ASP A 70 -25.20 16.25 6.13
CA ASP A 70 -26.37 15.51 6.57
C ASP A 70 -27.13 14.73 5.47
N ASP A 71 -26.74 14.81 4.19
CA ASP A 71 -27.23 13.88 3.19
C ASP A 71 -26.87 12.45 3.61
N ILE A 72 -27.81 11.53 3.42
CA ILE A 72 -27.66 10.10 3.74
C ILE A 72 -27.43 9.35 2.44
N TYR A 73 -26.29 8.73 2.32
CA TYR A 73 -25.89 7.93 1.17
C TYR A 73 -26.15 6.45 1.41
N GLU A 74 -26.46 5.72 0.37
CA GLU A 74 -26.58 4.26 0.39
C GLU A 74 -25.75 3.64 -0.74
N LEU A 75 -25.16 2.46 -0.42
CA LEU A 75 -24.44 1.67 -1.40
C LEU A 75 -25.43 0.84 -2.22
N SER A 76 -25.36 0.94 -3.54
CA SER A 76 -26.18 0.19 -4.49
C SER A 76 -26.07 -1.32 -4.27
N SER A 77 -27.09 -2.08 -4.65
CA SER A 77 -27.04 -3.53 -4.64
C SER A 77 -27.38 -4.07 -6.04
N PRO A 78 -26.46 -4.86 -6.68
CA PRO A 78 -25.14 -5.27 -6.20
C PRO A 78 -24.06 -4.20 -6.39
N ALA A 79 -23.30 -3.88 -5.37
CA ALA A 79 -22.10 -3.07 -5.49
C ALA A 79 -20.86 -3.98 -5.56
N ARG A 80 -19.84 -3.53 -6.28
CA ARG A 80 -18.58 -4.25 -6.41
C ARG A 80 -17.42 -3.37 -5.96
N LEU A 81 -16.78 -3.77 -4.87
CA LEU A 81 -15.51 -3.21 -4.46
C LEU A 81 -14.44 -3.67 -5.45
N GLN A 82 -13.72 -2.72 -6.03
CA GLN A 82 -12.71 -2.96 -7.06
C GLN A 82 -11.38 -2.40 -6.62
N ARG A 83 -10.30 -2.91 -7.19
CA ARG A 83 -8.96 -2.44 -6.91
C ARG A 83 -8.64 -1.19 -7.72
N LEU A 84 -8.38 -0.08 -7.05
CA LEU A 84 -7.82 1.13 -7.64
C LEU A 84 -6.30 1.13 -7.41
N ALA A 85 -5.54 0.83 -8.46
CA ALA A 85 -4.08 0.80 -8.41
C ALA A 85 -3.52 2.06 -9.07
N PHE A 86 -2.57 2.72 -8.39
CA PHE A 86 -1.98 3.97 -8.84
C PHE A 86 -0.52 4.10 -8.44
N THR A 87 0.21 4.89 -9.19
CA THR A 87 1.60 5.26 -8.92
C THR A 87 1.69 6.71 -8.52
N VAL A 88 2.71 7.04 -7.73
CA VAL A 88 2.96 8.42 -7.29
C VAL A 88 4.37 8.81 -7.65
N SER A 89 4.52 9.91 -8.39
CA SER A 89 5.82 10.47 -8.76
C SER A 89 6.51 11.12 -7.56
N ALA A 90 7.80 11.42 -7.69
CA ALA A 90 8.56 12.12 -6.65
C ALA A 90 8.01 13.53 -6.34
N GLU A 91 7.31 14.14 -7.30
CA GLU A 91 6.67 15.45 -7.21
C GLU A 91 5.25 15.37 -6.62
N GLY A 92 4.71 14.15 -6.40
CA GLY A 92 3.38 13.92 -5.84
C GLY A 92 2.27 13.80 -6.89
N ALA A 93 2.58 13.74 -8.18
CA ALA A 93 1.57 13.46 -9.19
C ALA A 93 1.14 11.99 -9.12
N ILE A 94 -0.17 11.74 -9.15
CA ILE A 94 -0.74 10.42 -9.09
C ILE A 94 -1.24 10.03 -10.48
N SER A 95 -0.94 8.79 -10.91
CA SER A 95 -1.41 8.24 -12.17
C SER A 95 -1.93 6.82 -11.98
N LEU A 96 -3.01 6.46 -12.65
CA LEU A 96 -3.56 5.11 -12.60
C LEU A 96 -2.58 4.11 -13.22
N HIS A 97 -2.42 2.97 -12.55
CA HIS A 97 -1.56 1.89 -13.00
C HIS A 97 -2.36 0.86 -13.82
N SER A 98 -1.68 0.16 -14.73
CA SER A 98 -2.29 -0.90 -15.56
C SER A 98 -2.90 -2.06 -14.76
N ASP A 99 -2.48 -2.25 -13.51
CA ASP A 99 -3.06 -3.25 -12.59
C ASP A 99 -4.36 -2.77 -11.92
N SER A 100 -4.83 -1.56 -12.21
CA SER A 100 -6.12 -1.09 -11.70
C SER A 100 -7.25 -1.84 -12.39
N GLU A 101 -8.26 -2.24 -11.60
CA GLU A 101 -9.48 -2.88 -12.13
C GLU A 101 -10.48 -1.83 -12.63
N MET A 102 -10.22 -0.55 -12.44
CA MET A 102 -11.07 0.58 -12.81
C MET A 102 -10.23 1.75 -13.33
N GLY A 103 -10.86 2.60 -14.11
CA GLY A 103 -10.24 3.77 -14.74
C GLY A 103 -9.36 3.42 -15.95
N GLN A 104 -8.79 4.46 -16.55
CA GLN A 104 -7.92 4.32 -17.71
C GLN A 104 -6.45 4.28 -17.26
N PRO A 105 -5.63 3.31 -17.70
CA PRO A 105 -4.20 3.30 -17.40
C PRO A 105 -3.54 4.62 -17.79
N GLU A 106 -2.63 5.10 -16.94
CA GLU A 106 -1.88 6.36 -17.09
C GLU A 106 -2.72 7.65 -16.96
N ALA A 107 -4.05 7.55 -16.78
CA ALA A 107 -4.87 8.73 -16.48
C ALA A 107 -4.44 9.37 -15.16
N VAL A 108 -4.54 10.69 -15.09
CA VAL A 108 -4.18 11.44 -13.88
C VAL A 108 -5.29 11.28 -12.83
N LEU A 109 -4.89 10.99 -11.61
CA LEU A 109 -5.79 10.87 -10.47
C LEU A 109 -5.54 12.01 -9.49
N TYR A 110 -6.59 12.75 -9.13
CA TYR A 110 -6.55 13.78 -8.10
C TYR A 110 -7.30 13.32 -6.86
N LEU A 111 -6.74 13.61 -5.68
CA LEU A 111 -7.45 13.45 -4.42
C LEU A 111 -8.25 14.73 -4.15
N ASP A 112 -9.58 14.64 -4.13
CA ASP A 112 -10.40 15.81 -3.91
C ASP A 112 -10.59 16.11 -2.42
N CYS A 113 -11.16 15.18 -1.64
CA CYS A 113 -11.41 15.39 -0.22
C CYS A 113 -11.44 14.08 0.58
N ALA A 114 -11.33 14.21 1.89
CA ALA A 114 -11.65 13.18 2.86
C ALA A 114 -13.05 13.43 3.42
N ILE A 115 -13.87 12.38 3.50
CA ILE A 115 -15.22 12.44 4.06
C ILE A 115 -15.35 11.51 5.26
N THR A 116 -16.25 11.85 6.17
CA THR A 116 -16.63 11.02 7.31
C THR A 116 -18.11 10.65 7.17
N LEU A 117 -18.36 9.36 7.15
CA LEU A 117 -19.68 8.75 7.00
C LEU A 117 -20.10 8.15 8.34
N MET A 118 -21.31 8.47 8.81
CA MET A 118 -21.88 7.93 10.04
C MET A 118 -23.05 7.00 9.70
N PRO A 119 -22.91 5.68 9.88
CA PRO A 119 -24.02 4.77 9.75
C PRO A 119 -25.00 4.93 10.92
N ASP A 120 -26.25 4.53 10.73
CA ASP A 120 -27.26 4.55 11.80
C ASP A 120 -26.86 3.71 13.00
N LEU A 121 -26.19 2.60 12.77
CA LEU A 121 -25.62 1.73 13.79
C LEU A 121 -24.14 1.50 13.51
N GLY A 122 -23.33 1.65 14.54
CA GLY A 122 -21.88 1.40 14.40
C GLY A 122 -21.04 2.67 14.61
N SER A 123 -19.90 2.70 13.99
CA SER A 123 -18.93 3.80 14.11
C SER A 123 -18.72 4.50 12.80
N ALA A 124 -18.31 5.76 12.87
CA ALA A 124 -17.95 6.53 11.72
C ALA A 124 -16.92 5.81 10.83
N ILE A 125 -17.10 5.92 9.54
CA ILE A 125 -16.21 5.41 8.51
C ILE A 125 -15.62 6.61 7.77
N GLU A 126 -14.30 6.64 7.71
CA GLU A 126 -13.59 7.61 6.88
C GLU A 126 -13.49 7.07 5.46
N ALA A 127 -13.58 7.95 4.47
CA ALA A 127 -13.36 7.60 3.08
C ALA A 127 -12.64 8.75 2.35
N LEU A 128 -12.04 8.46 1.20
CA LEU A 128 -11.45 9.45 0.32
C LEU A 128 -12.26 9.53 -0.97
N ILE A 129 -12.36 10.73 -1.52
CA ILE A 129 -12.87 10.97 -2.87
C ILE A 129 -11.68 11.26 -3.78
N ALA A 130 -11.59 10.50 -4.86
CA ALA A 130 -10.57 10.67 -5.89
C ALA A 130 -11.24 10.87 -7.25
N VAL A 131 -10.60 11.66 -8.11
CA VAL A 131 -11.14 12.03 -9.43
C VAL A 131 -10.15 11.64 -10.51
N GLU A 132 -10.61 10.94 -11.53
CA GLU A 132 -9.84 10.68 -12.73
C GLU A 132 -10.07 11.80 -13.74
N VAL A 133 -8.97 12.24 -14.34
CA VAL A 133 -9.01 13.36 -15.30
C VAL A 133 -8.28 12.95 -16.58
N ASP A 134 -8.89 13.23 -17.71
CA ASP A 134 -8.30 12.99 -19.03
C ASP A 134 -7.22 14.03 -19.40
N THR A 135 -6.60 13.85 -20.55
CA THR A 135 -5.56 14.74 -21.06
C THR A 135 -6.06 16.15 -21.42
N ALA A 136 -7.38 16.34 -21.52
CA ALA A 136 -8.02 17.64 -21.75
C ALA A 136 -8.37 18.36 -20.43
N GLY A 137 -8.17 17.71 -19.29
CA GLY A 137 -8.52 18.24 -17.98
C GLY A 137 -10.00 18.03 -17.60
N VAL A 138 -10.70 17.11 -18.29
CA VAL A 138 -12.10 16.78 -18.02
C VAL A 138 -12.15 15.60 -17.06
N ILE A 139 -13.03 15.70 -16.05
CA ILE A 139 -13.31 14.60 -15.12
C ILE A 139 -14.02 13.47 -15.87
N THR A 140 -13.44 12.29 -15.84
CA THR A 140 -13.96 11.09 -16.51
C THR A 140 -14.56 10.08 -15.54
N ALA A 141 -14.12 10.09 -14.28
CA ALA A 141 -14.67 9.23 -13.23
C ALA A 141 -14.40 9.82 -11.83
N VAL A 142 -15.25 9.44 -10.88
CA VAL A 142 -15.09 9.73 -9.45
C VAL A 142 -15.10 8.42 -8.69
N TYR A 143 -14.22 8.30 -7.69
CA TYR A 143 -14.01 7.09 -6.90
C TYR A 143 -14.18 7.35 -5.42
N LEU A 144 -14.95 6.50 -4.76
CA LEU A 144 -15.04 6.43 -3.29
C LEU A 144 -14.08 5.36 -2.78
N ILE A 145 -13.13 5.74 -1.93
CA ILE A 145 -12.14 4.87 -1.32
C ILE A 145 -12.43 4.76 0.18
N PRO A 146 -13.25 3.80 0.63
CA PRO A 146 -13.60 3.67 2.04
C PRO A 146 -12.48 3.00 2.84
N GLN A 147 -12.26 3.44 4.08
CA GLN A 147 -11.29 2.83 4.99
C GLN A 147 -11.82 1.55 5.67
N ALA A 148 -13.12 1.35 5.65
CA ALA A 148 -13.78 0.15 6.13
C ALA A 148 -14.88 -0.29 5.16
N PRO A 149 -15.24 -1.58 5.12
CA PRO A 149 -16.28 -2.08 4.24
C PRO A 149 -17.61 -1.34 4.45
N LEU A 150 -18.27 -0.97 3.36
CA LEU A 150 -19.63 -0.47 3.34
C LEU A 150 -20.61 -1.62 3.07
N SER A 151 -21.79 -1.54 3.68
CA SER A 151 -22.86 -2.55 3.52
C SER A 151 -24.00 -1.94 2.72
N ALA A 152 -24.51 -2.65 1.72
CA ALA A 152 -25.73 -2.26 1.03
C ALA A 152 -26.93 -2.30 1.99
N GLY A 153 -27.91 -1.42 1.77
CA GLY A 153 -29.08 -1.30 2.65
C GLY A 153 -28.78 -0.60 3.98
N THR A 154 -27.64 0.07 4.09
CA THR A 154 -27.27 0.86 5.27
C THR A 154 -27.16 2.32 4.85
N GLY A 155 -27.89 3.20 5.55
CA GLY A 155 -27.78 4.65 5.37
C GLY A 155 -26.50 5.18 6.03
N TYR A 156 -25.75 5.97 5.28
CA TYR A 156 -24.50 6.60 5.74
C TYR A 156 -24.66 8.12 5.68
N ARG A 157 -24.83 8.76 6.84
CA ARG A 157 -24.91 10.23 6.92
C ARG A 157 -23.56 10.86 6.71
N LEU A 158 -23.45 11.81 5.79
CA LEU A 158 -22.26 12.63 5.63
C LEU A 158 -22.14 13.63 6.76
N VAL A 159 -21.17 13.46 7.66
CA VAL A 159 -20.99 14.32 8.83
C VAL A 159 -19.79 15.25 8.72
N ARG A 160 -18.90 14.98 7.78
CA ARG A 160 -17.71 15.82 7.53
C ARG A 160 -17.20 15.62 6.12
N ALA A 161 -16.71 16.71 5.50
CA ALA A 161 -15.91 16.70 4.29
C ALA A 161 -14.79 17.73 4.43
N ASP A 162 -13.54 17.35 4.05
CA ASP A 162 -12.37 18.19 4.33
C ASP A 162 -11.25 17.92 3.31
N ARG A 163 -10.93 18.92 2.50
CA ARG A 163 -9.86 18.85 1.48
C ARG A 163 -8.47 18.84 2.10
N ALA A 164 -8.30 19.51 3.23
CA ALA A 164 -6.98 19.65 3.87
C ALA A 164 -6.44 18.32 4.43
N ARG A 165 -7.33 17.37 4.78
CA ARG A 165 -6.94 16.11 5.41
C ARG A 165 -6.75 14.93 4.44
N VAL A 166 -7.01 15.11 3.17
CA VAL A 166 -7.01 14.00 2.20
C VAL A 166 -5.65 13.30 2.10
N TRP A 167 -4.57 14.07 2.06
CA TRP A 167 -3.21 13.52 2.00
C TRP A 167 -2.78 12.84 3.31
N GLU A 168 -3.16 13.41 4.46
CA GLU A 168 -2.93 12.77 5.76
C GLU A 168 -3.62 11.40 5.83
N ARG A 169 -4.86 11.33 5.36
CA ARG A 169 -5.63 10.07 5.34
C ARG A 169 -5.05 9.05 4.38
N LEU A 170 -4.68 9.47 3.16
CA LEU A 170 -3.99 8.58 2.23
C LEU A 170 -2.68 8.06 2.82
N ALA A 171 -1.90 8.93 3.46
CA ALA A 171 -0.66 8.55 4.12
C ALA A 171 -0.87 7.52 5.23
N GLN A 172 -1.92 7.66 6.04
CA GLN A 172 -2.27 6.70 7.09
C GLN A 172 -2.60 5.32 6.51
N LEU A 173 -3.34 5.26 5.39
CA LEU A 173 -3.66 4.01 4.70
C LEU A 173 -2.43 3.34 4.06
N SER A 174 -1.44 4.13 3.68
CA SER A 174 -0.29 3.68 2.88
C SER A 174 0.96 3.40 3.73
N CYS A 175 0.99 3.83 4.99
CA CYS A 175 2.14 3.66 5.86
C CYS A 175 2.24 2.23 6.37
N VAL A 176 3.46 1.68 6.29
CA VAL A 176 3.80 0.41 6.93
C VAL A 176 3.95 0.59 8.43
N ALA A 177 3.41 -0.35 9.20
CA ALA A 177 3.43 -0.27 10.66
C ALA A 177 3.47 -1.65 11.31
N PHE A 178 4.10 -1.70 12.49
CA PHE A 178 4.10 -2.85 13.39
C PHE A 178 3.10 -2.61 14.53
N SER A 179 2.53 -3.65 15.08
CA SER A 179 1.70 -3.52 16.28
C SER A 179 2.52 -3.35 17.56
N ARG A 180 1.88 -2.81 18.61
CA ARG A 180 2.41 -2.86 19.98
C ARG A 180 2.82 -4.30 20.34
N GLY A 181 3.91 -4.44 21.08
CA GLY A 181 4.44 -5.72 21.54
C GLY A 181 5.35 -6.42 20.53
N THR A 182 5.44 -5.95 19.29
CA THR A 182 6.41 -6.48 18.32
C THR A 182 7.83 -6.25 18.79
N HIS A 183 8.67 -7.31 18.82
CA HIS A 183 10.06 -7.21 19.22
C HIS A 183 10.97 -6.95 18.01
N ILE A 184 11.74 -5.88 18.13
CA ILE A 184 12.71 -5.44 17.11
C ILE A 184 14.12 -5.83 17.56
N THR A 185 14.92 -6.36 16.64
CA THR A 185 16.30 -6.73 16.90
C THR A 185 17.19 -5.49 16.95
N MET A 186 17.78 -5.22 18.12
CA MET A 186 18.68 -4.11 18.34
C MET A 186 20.06 -4.37 17.74
N GLY A 187 20.88 -3.33 17.60
CA GLY A 187 22.25 -3.45 17.12
C GLY A 187 23.16 -4.32 17.99
N THR A 188 22.78 -4.61 19.23
CA THR A 188 23.43 -5.53 20.18
C THR A 188 22.99 -6.99 20.01
N GLY A 189 21.93 -7.25 19.21
CA GLY A 189 21.27 -8.56 19.10
C GLY A 189 20.12 -8.74 20.12
N GLU A 190 19.95 -7.81 21.05
CA GLU A 190 18.81 -7.81 21.99
C GLU A 190 17.48 -7.67 21.25
N GLN A 191 16.44 -8.35 21.74
CA GLN A 191 15.07 -8.18 21.27
C GLN A 191 14.36 -7.19 22.19
N ARG A 192 13.88 -6.07 21.63
CA ARG A 192 13.23 -5.02 22.39
C ARG A 192 11.84 -4.69 21.83
N ALA A 193 10.84 -4.59 22.72
CA ALA A 193 9.49 -4.25 22.32
C ALA A 193 9.42 -2.85 21.69
N ILE A 194 8.71 -2.74 20.56
CA ILE A 194 8.70 -1.54 19.70
C ILE A 194 8.23 -0.28 20.44
N GLU A 195 7.27 -0.41 21.35
CA GLU A 195 6.76 0.70 22.16
C GLU A 195 7.78 1.30 23.13
N THR A 196 8.90 0.62 23.35
CA THR A 196 9.98 1.11 24.21
C THR A 196 11.09 1.81 23.46
N LEU A 197 11.06 1.73 22.11
CA LEU A 197 12.07 2.33 21.25
C LEU A 197 11.94 3.86 21.20
N LYS A 198 13.09 4.51 21.06
CA LYS A 198 13.17 5.99 21.01
C LYS A 198 14.13 6.43 19.90
N PRO A 199 13.96 7.66 19.38
CA PRO A 199 15.00 8.29 18.56
C PRO A 199 16.37 8.23 19.27
N GLY A 200 17.40 7.82 18.53
CA GLY A 200 18.73 7.58 19.05
C GLY A 200 19.07 6.11 19.35
N ASP A 201 18.09 5.24 19.53
CA ASP A 201 18.30 3.80 19.66
C ASP A 201 18.88 3.20 18.37
N ARG A 202 19.71 2.15 18.49
CA ARG A 202 20.36 1.51 17.35
C ARG A 202 19.74 0.16 17.06
N VAL A 203 19.12 0.03 15.90
CA VAL A 203 18.45 -1.18 15.41
C VAL A 203 19.35 -1.88 14.38
N LEU A 204 19.35 -3.21 14.42
CA LEU A 204 20.06 -4.03 13.45
C LEU A 204 19.30 -3.96 12.10
N THR A 205 20.02 -3.56 11.06
CA THR A 205 19.51 -3.59 9.70
C THR A 205 20.18 -4.71 8.90
N ARG A 206 19.50 -5.18 7.88
CA ARG A 206 20.00 -6.31 7.09
C ARG A 206 21.31 -6.02 6.37
N ASN A 207 21.40 -4.89 5.67
CA ASN A 207 22.51 -4.62 4.74
C ASN A 207 23.48 -3.54 5.24
N SER A 208 23.14 -2.83 6.33
CA SER A 208 23.88 -1.63 6.76
C SER A 208 24.35 -1.69 8.21
N GLY A 209 24.29 -2.87 8.86
CA GLY A 209 24.63 -3.03 10.28
C GLY A 209 23.64 -2.28 11.19
N ALA A 210 24.10 -1.87 12.37
CA ALA A 210 23.23 -1.15 13.31
C ALA A 210 23.06 0.31 12.90
N ARG A 211 21.79 0.75 12.69
CA ARG A 211 21.41 2.11 12.33
C ARG A 211 20.62 2.80 13.42
N THR A 212 20.76 4.11 13.50
CA THR A 212 20.11 4.92 14.54
C THR A 212 18.70 5.32 14.09
N ILE A 213 17.72 5.12 14.97
CA ILE A 213 16.35 5.56 14.76
C ILE A 213 16.32 7.10 14.76
N THR A 214 15.71 7.67 13.71
CA THR A 214 15.49 9.11 13.58
C THR A 214 14.17 9.53 14.23
N TRP A 215 13.13 8.69 14.08
CA TRP A 215 11.80 8.96 14.64
C TRP A 215 11.04 7.65 14.86
N VAL A 216 10.17 7.67 15.87
CA VAL A 216 9.20 6.60 16.13
C VAL A 216 7.83 7.23 16.18
N GLY A 217 6.92 6.78 15.33
CA GLY A 217 5.52 7.16 15.33
C GLY A 217 4.66 6.14 16.05
N GLN A 218 3.57 6.64 16.65
CA GLN A 218 2.51 5.81 17.20
C GLN A 218 1.16 6.37 16.78
N THR A 219 0.26 5.50 16.33
CA THR A 219 -1.12 5.86 15.98
C THR A 219 -2.05 4.75 16.44
N THR A 220 -3.12 5.11 17.18
CA THR A 220 -4.17 4.17 17.53
C THR A 220 -5.30 4.28 16.50
N VAL A 221 -5.66 3.18 15.88
CA VAL A 221 -6.72 3.12 14.86
C VAL A 221 -7.70 1.99 15.17
N ARG A 222 -8.89 2.04 14.56
CA ARG A 222 -9.78 0.89 14.54
C ARG A 222 -9.23 -0.17 13.59
N ALA A 223 -9.16 -1.41 14.06
CA ALA A 223 -8.68 -2.56 13.28
C ALA A 223 -9.80 -3.09 12.38
N VAL A 224 -10.19 -2.30 11.34
CA VAL A 224 -11.24 -2.67 10.38
C VAL A 224 -10.80 -2.35 8.95
N GLY A 225 -11.21 -3.16 7.99
CA GLY A 225 -10.93 -2.97 6.57
C GLY A 225 -9.45 -2.83 6.29
N GLU A 226 -9.06 -1.74 5.64
CA GLU A 226 -7.66 -1.46 5.25
C GLU A 226 -6.73 -1.16 6.44
N MET A 227 -7.29 -0.98 7.64
CA MET A 227 -6.53 -0.79 8.87
C MET A 227 -6.49 -2.04 9.76
N ALA A 228 -7.19 -3.13 9.37
CA ALA A 228 -7.16 -4.40 10.09
C ALA A 228 -5.78 -5.07 9.93
N PRO A 229 -5.06 -5.39 11.03
CA PRO A 229 -3.74 -5.99 10.92
C PRO A 229 -3.79 -7.40 10.34
N ILE A 230 -2.68 -7.78 9.75
CA ILE A 230 -2.41 -9.16 9.36
C ILE A 230 -1.63 -9.82 10.51
N LEU A 231 -2.21 -10.87 11.07
CA LEU A 231 -1.58 -11.75 12.04
C LEU A 231 -0.83 -12.87 11.31
N ILE A 232 0.47 -12.93 11.51
CA ILE A 232 1.35 -14.01 11.09
C ILE A 232 1.67 -14.83 12.35
N ARG A 233 1.07 -16.01 12.45
CA ARG A 233 1.23 -16.87 13.63
C ARG A 233 2.68 -17.30 13.81
N GLU A 234 3.09 -17.52 15.05
CA GLU A 234 4.41 -18.02 15.41
C GLU A 234 4.81 -19.21 14.52
N GLY A 235 6.02 -19.13 13.98
CA GLY A 235 6.58 -20.17 13.10
C GLY A 235 5.99 -20.26 11.70
N ALA A 236 4.98 -19.47 11.31
CA ALA A 236 4.38 -19.50 9.96
C ALA A 236 5.40 -19.15 8.87
N LEU A 237 6.25 -18.18 9.13
CA LEU A 237 7.37 -17.76 8.28
C LEU A 237 8.71 -17.83 9.02
N ASN A 238 8.84 -18.75 9.97
CA ASN A 238 9.97 -18.89 10.89
C ASN A 238 10.11 -17.71 11.87
N ASN A 239 9.05 -16.97 12.10
CA ASN A 239 8.97 -15.95 13.12
C ASN A 239 9.01 -16.55 14.53
N ALA A 240 9.65 -15.82 15.46
CA ALA A 240 9.85 -16.27 16.83
C ALA A 240 8.59 -16.20 17.70
N ARG A 241 7.65 -15.34 17.35
CA ARG A 241 6.34 -15.12 17.99
C ARG A 241 5.34 -14.66 16.95
N ASP A 242 4.07 -14.55 17.35
CA ASP A 242 3.05 -13.89 16.53
C ASP A 242 3.50 -12.49 16.13
N LEU A 243 3.37 -12.17 14.85
CA LEU A 243 3.71 -10.87 14.29
C LEU A 243 2.45 -10.23 13.68
N LEU A 244 2.05 -9.08 14.23
CA LEU A 244 0.96 -8.27 13.69
C LEU A 244 1.53 -7.04 12.98
N VAL A 245 1.15 -6.87 11.71
CA VAL A 245 1.60 -5.75 10.88
C VAL A 245 0.44 -5.16 10.08
N SER A 246 0.61 -3.93 9.58
CA SER A 246 -0.36 -3.36 8.65
C SER A 246 -0.45 -4.19 7.36
N PRO A 247 -1.59 -4.18 6.66
CA PRO A 247 -1.81 -5.06 5.48
C PRO A 247 -0.77 -4.90 4.38
N ASP A 248 -0.33 -3.67 4.12
CA ASP A 248 0.66 -3.38 3.07
C ASP A 248 2.12 -3.46 3.53
N HIS A 249 2.34 -3.88 4.78
CA HIS A 249 3.71 -4.07 5.28
C HIS A 249 4.43 -5.13 4.47
N ARG A 250 5.59 -4.78 3.91
CA ARG A 250 6.40 -5.70 3.11
C ARG A 250 7.37 -6.45 4.00
N LEU A 251 7.31 -7.76 3.85
CA LEU A 251 8.21 -8.71 4.52
C LEU A 251 9.19 -9.25 3.49
N MET A 252 10.46 -9.30 3.87
CA MET A 252 11.47 -9.91 3.03
C MET A 252 11.62 -11.38 3.40
N ILE A 253 11.35 -12.25 2.44
CA ILE A 253 11.46 -13.69 2.59
C ILE A 253 12.63 -14.17 1.73
N TYR A 254 13.58 -14.87 2.37
CA TYR A 254 14.67 -15.49 1.68
C TYR A 254 14.30 -16.92 1.26
N GLN A 255 14.44 -17.24 -0.03
CA GLN A 255 14.30 -18.61 -0.54
C GLN A 255 15.66 -19.13 -1.01
N ARG A 256 16.11 -20.26 -0.46
CA ARG A 256 17.35 -20.93 -0.89
C ARG A 256 17.21 -21.63 -2.25
N SER A 257 16.02 -22.13 -2.52
CA SER A 257 15.62 -22.68 -3.81
C SER A 257 14.47 -21.85 -4.38
N ASP A 258 14.51 -21.55 -5.67
CA ASP A 258 13.47 -20.74 -6.35
C ASP A 258 12.18 -21.55 -6.51
N VAL A 259 11.42 -21.69 -5.43
CA VAL A 259 10.17 -22.47 -5.42
C VAL A 259 9.01 -21.76 -6.12
N LEU A 260 9.10 -20.44 -6.27
CA LEU A 260 8.08 -19.64 -6.95
C LEU A 260 8.44 -19.34 -8.42
N GLY A 261 9.63 -19.76 -8.88
CA GLY A 261 10.07 -19.54 -10.27
C GLY A 261 10.38 -18.07 -10.60
N THR A 262 10.76 -17.28 -9.60
CA THR A 262 11.00 -15.84 -9.76
C THR A 262 12.41 -15.50 -10.25
N GLY A 263 13.32 -16.47 -10.24
CA GLY A 263 14.74 -16.26 -10.54
C GLY A 263 15.51 -15.47 -9.46
N ARG A 264 14.90 -15.22 -8.28
CA ARG A 264 15.49 -14.44 -7.18
C ARG A 264 15.40 -15.17 -5.87
N HIS A 265 16.43 -15.01 -5.03
CA HIS A 265 16.45 -15.58 -3.68
C HIS A 265 15.77 -14.70 -2.63
N GLU A 266 15.58 -13.44 -2.91
CA GLU A 266 15.01 -12.43 -2.01
C GLU A 266 13.73 -11.87 -2.58
N LEU A 267 12.67 -12.02 -1.81
CA LEU A 267 11.32 -11.69 -2.22
C LEU A 267 10.73 -10.70 -1.22
N MET A 268 10.21 -9.57 -1.71
CA MET A 268 9.42 -8.63 -0.92
C MET A 268 7.94 -8.93 -1.13
N ILE A 269 7.23 -9.29 -0.07
CA ILE A 269 5.84 -9.72 -0.13
C ILE A 269 5.03 -8.91 0.87
N ARG A 270 3.89 -8.35 0.43
CA ARG A 270 2.97 -7.66 1.34
C ARG A 270 2.27 -8.66 2.24
N ALA A 271 2.09 -8.29 3.49
CA ALA A 271 1.46 -9.17 4.48
C ALA A 271 0.06 -9.63 4.05
N ARG A 272 -0.74 -8.73 3.44
CA ARG A 272 -2.07 -9.07 2.91
C ARG A 272 -2.06 -10.15 1.83
N ASP A 273 -0.99 -10.24 1.04
CA ASP A 273 -0.87 -11.22 -0.03
C ASP A 273 -0.48 -12.62 0.48
N LEU A 274 -0.08 -12.72 1.75
CA LEU A 274 0.23 -13.97 2.45
C LEU A 274 -0.98 -14.58 3.18
N VAL A 275 -2.12 -13.88 3.22
CA VAL A 275 -3.31 -14.36 3.94
C VAL A 275 -3.78 -15.69 3.33
N ASN A 276 -3.82 -16.73 4.16
CA ASN A 276 -4.21 -18.09 3.78
C ASN A 276 -5.37 -18.65 4.62
N GLY A 277 -5.91 -17.86 5.56
CA GLY A 277 -7.03 -18.24 6.43
C GLY A 277 -6.68 -19.19 7.59
N ASP A 278 -5.40 -19.55 7.74
CA ASP A 278 -4.92 -20.46 8.79
C ASP A 278 -3.78 -19.86 9.59
N SER A 279 -2.54 -19.91 9.07
CA SER A 279 -1.34 -19.40 9.74
C SER A 279 -1.10 -17.90 9.51
N VAL A 280 -1.71 -17.33 8.47
CA VAL A 280 -1.72 -15.89 8.19
C VAL A 280 -3.17 -15.45 7.97
N VAL A 281 -3.67 -14.59 8.86
CA VAL A 281 -5.09 -14.19 8.89
C VAL A 281 -5.25 -12.70 9.09
N VAL A 282 -6.36 -12.14 8.61
CA VAL A 282 -6.78 -10.79 8.95
C VAL A 282 -7.34 -10.82 10.37
N GLN A 283 -6.85 -9.94 11.25
CA GLN A 283 -7.37 -9.77 12.59
C GLN A 283 -8.25 -8.53 12.66
N ASP A 284 -9.53 -8.70 12.36
CA ASP A 284 -10.51 -7.62 12.34
C ASP A 284 -11.12 -7.38 13.73
N GLY A 285 -11.42 -6.13 14.04
CA GLY A 285 -12.14 -5.70 15.23
C GLY A 285 -11.29 -5.06 16.33
N GLY A 286 -11.95 -4.22 17.15
CA GLY A 286 -11.30 -3.49 18.23
C GLY A 286 -10.42 -2.32 17.77
N PHE A 287 -9.43 -2.00 18.57
CA PHE A 287 -8.43 -0.95 18.29
C PHE A 287 -7.04 -1.56 18.31
N ILE A 288 -6.15 -1.00 17.50
CA ILE A 288 -4.74 -1.39 17.43
C ILE A 288 -3.85 -0.16 17.54
N ASP A 289 -2.76 -0.30 18.29
CA ASP A 289 -1.65 0.67 18.31
C ASP A 289 -0.62 0.26 17.27
N TYR A 290 -0.51 1.06 16.22
CA TYR A 290 0.51 0.91 15.20
C TYR A 290 1.73 1.79 15.49
N TYR A 291 2.92 1.22 15.27
CA TYR A 291 4.21 1.86 15.43
C TYR A 291 4.96 1.89 14.10
N GLN A 292 5.61 3.01 13.84
CA GLN A 292 6.42 3.24 12.65
C GLN A 292 7.83 3.62 13.07
N ILE A 293 8.83 3.05 12.41
CA ILE A 293 10.25 3.35 12.68
C ILE A 293 10.86 3.99 11.45
N LEU A 294 11.39 5.19 11.62
CA LEU A 294 12.06 5.95 10.57
C LEU A 294 13.56 6.04 10.86
N PHE A 295 14.36 5.86 9.81
CA PHE A 295 15.80 6.08 9.79
C PHE A 295 16.16 7.23 8.83
N ASP A 296 17.45 7.51 8.68
CA ASP A 296 17.99 8.44 7.68
C ASP A 296 17.76 7.98 6.24
N HIS A 297 17.68 6.65 6.02
CA HIS A 297 17.35 5.98 4.75
C HIS A 297 16.39 4.84 5.01
N HIS A 298 15.74 4.36 3.95
CA HIS A 298 14.92 3.15 4.03
C HIS A 298 15.81 1.92 4.29
N HIS A 299 15.42 1.10 5.27
CA HIS A 299 16.15 -0.11 5.67
C HIS A 299 15.21 -1.29 5.87
N ILE A 300 15.76 -2.48 5.72
CA ILE A 300 15.14 -3.72 6.18
C ILE A 300 15.66 -4.00 7.58
N ILE A 301 14.75 -4.18 8.52
CA ILE A 301 15.01 -4.47 9.94
C ILE A 301 14.46 -5.85 10.31
N TYR A 302 14.74 -6.33 11.52
CA TYR A 302 14.24 -7.63 11.97
C TYR A 302 13.19 -7.44 13.06
N ALA A 303 11.97 -7.90 12.77
CA ALA A 303 10.80 -7.92 13.66
C ALA A 303 10.38 -9.37 13.91
N GLU A 304 10.36 -9.82 15.16
CA GLU A 304 10.12 -11.22 15.54
C GLU A 304 10.98 -12.23 14.74
N GLY A 305 12.19 -11.83 14.34
CA GLY A 305 13.09 -12.63 13.53
C GLY A 305 12.85 -12.59 12.01
N ILE A 306 11.76 -11.99 11.55
CA ILE A 306 11.50 -11.78 10.11
C ILE A 306 12.11 -10.46 9.67
N ALA A 307 12.70 -10.44 8.48
CA ALA A 307 13.13 -9.22 7.84
C ALA A 307 11.92 -8.46 7.30
N ALA A 308 11.74 -7.21 7.71
CA ALA A 308 10.61 -6.36 7.37
C ALA A 308 11.08 -4.94 7.05
N GLU A 309 10.34 -4.22 6.22
CA GLU A 309 10.72 -2.85 5.86
C GLU A 309 10.51 -1.88 7.02
N SER A 310 11.39 -0.88 7.13
CA SER A 310 11.16 0.31 7.93
C SER A 310 10.24 1.28 7.18
N MET A 311 9.80 2.36 7.82
CA MET A 311 9.01 3.37 7.13
C MET A 311 9.77 3.95 5.94
N LEU A 312 9.18 3.84 4.75
CA LEU A 312 9.62 4.54 3.54
C LEU A 312 8.97 5.91 3.50
N VAL A 313 9.75 6.96 3.24
CA VAL A 313 9.23 8.32 3.06
C VAL A 313 9.26 8.69 1.59
N ASP A 314 8.08 8.81 1.02
CA ASP A 314 7.84 9.31 -0.33
C ASP A 314 6.78 10.42 -0.32
N ALA A 315 6.26 10.80 -1.48
CA ALA A 315 5.26 11.87 -1.58
C ALA A 315 3.94 11.53 -0.87
N VAL A 316 3.59 10.24 -0.78
CA VAL A 316 2.35 9.76 -0.12
C VAL A 316 2.52 9.71 1.39
N THR A 317 3.59 9.11 1.88
CA THR A 317 3.76 8.81 3.32
C THR A 317 4.29 10.00 4.12
N ARG A 318 4.96 10.97 3.45
CA ARG A 318 5.51 12.17 4.08
C ARG A 318 4.48 13.00 4.88
N PRO A 319 3.23 13.20 4.41
CA PRO A 319 2.21 13.95 5.17
C PRO A 319 1.83 13.32 6.52
N ALA A 320 2.08 12.03 6.74
CA ALA A 320 1.87 11.37 8.03
C ALA A 320 2.93 11.76 9.09
N LEU A 321 4.05 12.35 8.69
CA LEU A 321 5.12 12.75 9.60
C LEU A 321 4.83 14.11 10.23
N PRO A 322 5.25 14.35 11.49
CA PRO A 322 5.26 15.69 12.07
C PRO A 322 6.11 16.67 11.23
N GLU A 323 5.70 17.94 11.18
CA GLU A 323 6.34 18.95 10.32
C GLU A 323 7.85 19.12 10.57
N ASP A 324 8.29 19.02 11.84
CA ASP A 324 9.71 19.12 12.19
C ASP A 324 10.51 17.92 11.65
N ILE A 325 9.90 16.74 11.54
CA ILE A 325 10.49 15.55 10.94
C ILE A 325 10.47 15.68 9.42
N GLN A 326 9.35 16.13 8.82
CA GLN A 326 9.26 16.38 7.37
C GLN A 326 10.37 17.29 6.86
N ARG A 327 10.76 18.31 7.67
CA ARG A 327 11.85 19.24 7.35
C ARG A 327 13.25 18.62 7.45
N LYS A 328 13.42 17.63 8.34
CA LYS A 328 14.70 16.93 8.57
C LYS A 328 14.95 15.80 7.57
N VAL A 329 13.88 15.18 7.07
CA VAL A 329 13.98 14.12 6.07
C VAL A 329 14.37 14.76 4.74
N ALA A 330 15.60 14.50 4.31
CA ALA A 330 16.11 14.97 3.02
C ALA A 330 15.16 14.53 1.89
N THR A 331 15.07 15.36 0.85
CA THR A 331 14.20 15.19 -0.32
C THR A 331 13.94 13.74 -0.71
N PRO A 332 12.75 13.39 -1.19
CA PRO A 332 12.30 12.02 -1.55
C PRO A 332 13.29 11.19 -2.36
N ARG A 333 14.18 11.84 -3.12
CA ARG A 333 15.22 11.18 -3.92
C ARG A 333 16.24 10.34 -3.14
N ARG A 334 16.43 10.56 -1.83
CA ARG A 334 17.37 9.75 -1.02
C ARG A 334 16.68 8.65 -0.22
N HIS A 335 15.40 8.85 0.16
CA HIS A 335 14.57 7.82 0.80
C HIS A 335 13.86 6.93 -0.21
N GLY A 336 13.49 7.46 -1.38
CA GLY A 336 12.72 6.78 -2.42
C GLY A 336 13.51 5.84 -3.32
N THR A 337 14.84 5.83 -3.26
CA THR A 337 15.60 4.71 -3.84
C THR A 337 15.48 3.55 -2.87
N ARG A 338 14.52 2.67 -3.11
CA ARG A 338 14.58 1.31 -2.59
C ARG A 338 15.94 0.77 -3.02
N GLY A 339 16.85 0.58 -2.07
CA GLY A 339 18.06 -0.18 -2.33
C GLY A 339 17.64 -1.53 -2.92
N ASP A 340 18.58 -2.32 -3.42
CA ASP A 340 18.33 -3.68 -3.91
C ASP A 340 17.81 -4.56 -2.75
N HIS A 341 16.52 -4.38 -2.40
CA HIS A 341 15.84 -5.03 -1.29
C HIS A 341 15.03 -6.25 -1.74
N GLY A 342 15.32 -6.78 -2.93
CA GLY A 342 14.65 -7.96 -3.46
C GLY A 342 13.51 -7.62 -4.44
N LEU A 343 12.99 -8.66 -5.09
CA LEU A 343 11.88 -8.54 -6.04
C LEU A 343 10.56 -8.43 -5.29
N GLU A 344 9.79 -7.37 -5.51
CA GLU A 344 8.41 -7.28 -5.05
C GLU A 344 7.55 -8.30 -5.82
N ILE A 345 6.93 -9.23 -5.08
CA ILE A 345 6.08 -10.27 -5.66
C ILE A 345 4.63 -9.84 -5.55
N ARG A 346 3.93 -9.93 -6.69
CA ARG A 346 2.51 -9.63 -6.79
C ARG A 346 1.66 -10.89 -6.55
N ARG A 347 0.44 -10.66 -6.08
CA ARG A 347 -0.57 -11.65 -5.72
C ARG A 347 -0.72 -12.87 -6.66
N PRO A 348 -0.64 -12.78 -8.00
CA PRO A 348 -0.82 -13.94 -8.86
C PRO A 348 0.13 -15.11 -8.59
N LEU A 349 1.36 -14.83 -8.15
CA LEU A 349 2.34 -15.89 -7.80
C LEU A 349 2.07 -16.51 -6.44
N LEU A 350 1.28 -15.85 -5.59
CA LEU A 350 0.94 -16.28 -4.23
C LEU A 350 -0.47 -16.88 -4.13
N GLN A 351 -1.24 -16.96 -5.22
CA GLN A 351 -2.61 -17.53 -5.23
C GLN A 351 -2.67 -19.04 -4.95
N ARG A 352 -1.53 -19.68 -4.72
CA ARG A 352 -1.47 -21.07 -4.32
C ARG A 352 -1.83 -21.21 -2.84
N PRO A 353 -2.74 -22.13 -2.46
CA PRO A 353 -3.10 -22.34 -1.05
C PRO A 353 -1.91 -22.72 -0.15
N ASP A 354 -0.88 -23.31 -0.74
CA ASP A 354 0.34 -23.78 -0.07
C ASP A 354 1.51 -22.78 -0.13
N ALA A 355 1.30 -21.55 -0.63
CA ALA A 355 2.37 -20.57 -0.85
C ALA A 355 3.17 -20.26 0.43
N VAL A 356 2.50 -20.02 1.56
CA VAL A 356 3.15 -19.73 2.84
C VAL A 356 4.01 -20.91 3.31
N GLU A 357 3.49 -22.14 3.20
CA GLU A 357 4.22 -23.35 3.58
C GLU A 357 5.41 -23.60 2.64
N LEU A 358 5.29 -23.34 1.36
CA LEU A 358 6.38 -23.41 0.41
C LEU A 358 7.49 -22.40 0.74
N LEU A 359 7.12 -21.15 1.03
CA LEU A 359 8.06 -20.10 1.41
C LEU A 359 8.77 -20.44 2.73
N LYS A 360 8.05 -20.97 3.73
CA LYS A 360 8.62 -21.43 4.97
C LYS A 360 9.67 -22.53 4.73
N ARG A 361 9.34 -23.55 3.95
CA ARG A 361 10.27 -24.64 3.62
C ARG A 361 11.47 -24.15 2.81
N ALA A 362 11.26 -23.23 1.87
CA ALA A 362 12.33 -22.68 1.05
C ALA A 362 13.34 -21.87 1.85
N SER A 363 12.93 -21.26 2.97
CA SER A 363 13.81 -20.49 3.85
C SER A 363 14.62 -21.34 4.84
N LEU A 364 14.17 -22.57 5.14
CA LEU A 364 14.80 -23.47 6.12
C LEU A 364 15.91 -24.38 5.55
N ARG A 365 15.94 -24.61 4.25
CA ARG A 365 16.88 -25.55 3.58
C ARG A 365 18.08 -24.82 2.90
#